data_d7a797377584d4ce96bed7704b681c14
#
_entry.id   d7a797377584d4ce96bed7704b681c14
#
_cell.length_a   1.000
_cell.length_b   1.000
_cell.length_c   1.000
_cell.angle_alpha   90.00
_cell.angle_beta   90.00
_cell.angle_gamma   90.00
#
_symmetry.space_group_name_H-M   'P 1'
#
loop_
_entity.id
_entity.type
_entity.pdbx_description
1 polymer ?
#
loop_
_entity_poly.entity_id
_entity_poly.type
_entity_poly.pdbx_seq_one_letter_code
_entity_poly.pdbx_strand_id
1 'polypeptide(L)'
;SDVSEAVHAACKEYGIQVPYIYIEPGRSIVCEAGLTLYTVGDIKTIPNVRTYVAIDGGMYENPRYALYQSDYTCLIANKANEPADFTATIAGKCCESGDLIQENTLIQKPEVGDILAVLSTGAYNYSMASNYNRNTRPPVVMVRGGESRVIIKGETYEDLVRNDV
;
A
#
# COMPACT_ATOMS: atom_id res chain seq x y z
N SER A 1 -9.38 -11.63 -23.32
CA SER A 1 -10.52 -11.62 -24.24
C SER A 1 -10.94 -10.19 -24.54
N ASP A 2 -11.30 -9.38 -23.56
CA ASP A 2 -11.91 -8.06 -23.75
C ASP A 2 -11.03 -7.07 -24.55
N VAL A 3 -9.72 -7.06 -24.28
CA VAL A 3 -8.78 -6.21 -25.02
C VAL A 3 -8.69 -6.64 -26.49
N SER A 4 -8.60 -7.95 -26.74
CA SER A 4 -8.56 -8.49 -28.10
C SER A 4 -9.84 -8.17 -28.87
N GLU A 5 -10.99 -8.35 -28.26
CA GLU A 5 -12.30 -8.05 -28.87
C GLU A 5 -12.45 -6.57 -29.17
N ALA A 6 -12.07 -5.69 -28.22
CA ALA A 6 -12.11 -4.23 -28.42
C ALA A 6 -11.21 -3.78 -29.58
N VAL A 7 -9.98 -4.33 -29.66
CA VAL A 7 -9.07 -4.01 -30.78
C VAL A 7 -9.61 -4.51 -32.11
N HIS A 8 -10.15 -5.73 -32.19
CA HIS A 8 -10.75 -6.24 -33.41
C HIS A 8 -11.95 -5.39 -33.85
N ALA A 9 -12.81 -5.00 -32.91
CA ALA A 9 -13.96 -4.16 -33.21
C ALA A 9 -13.53 -2.79 -33.77
N ALA A 10 -12.58 -2.14 -33.12
CA ALA A 10 -12.04 -0.85 -33.56
C ALA A 10 -11.36 -0.96 -34.94
N CYS A 11 -10.53 -1.98 -35.16
CA CYS A 11 -9.87 -2.18 -36.44
C CYS A 11 -10.88 -2.40 -37.58
N LYS A 12 -11.97 -3.12 -37.31
CA LYS A 12 -13.07 -3.32 -38.28
C LYS A 12 -13.79 -2.00 -38.57
N GLU A 13 -14.06 -1.19 -37.56
CA GLU A 13 -14.73 0.10 -37.70
C GLU A 13 -13.91 1.07 -38.56
N TYR A 14 -12.60 1.15 -38.32
CA TYR A 14 -11.72 2.07 -39.04
C TYR A 14 -11.09 1.48 -40.29
N GLY A 15 -11.40 0.25 -40.68
CA GLY A 15 -10.91 -0.41 -41.88
C GLY A 15 -9.39 -0.63 -41.90
N ILE A 16 -8.77 -0.82 -40.74
CA ILE A 16 -7.34 -1.07 -40.61
C ILE A 16 -7.03 -2.53 -40.27
N GLN A 17 -5.83 -2.98 -40.62
CA GLN A 17 -5.37 -4.32 -40.28
C GLN A 17 -5.18 -4.45 -38.77
N VAL A 18 -5.60 -5.57 -38.18
CA VAL A 18 -5.38 -5.86 -36.75
C VAL A 18 -3.87 -5.99 -36.48
N PRO A 19 -3.32 -5.14 -35.58
CA PRO A 19 -1.91 -5.18 -35.23
C PRO A 19 -1.59 -6.34 -34.29
N TYR A 20 -0.31 -6.66 -34.14
CA TYR A 20 0.15 -7.44 -32.99
C TYR A 20 0.04 -6.61 -31.72
N ILE A 21 -0.50 -7.19 -30.65
CA ILE A 21 -0.66 -6.54 -29.35
C ILE A 21 0.39 -7.11 -28.40
N TYR A 22 1.19 -6.24 -27.81
CA TYR A 22 2.14 -6.59 -26.77
C TYR A 22 1.69 -5.91 -25.47
N ILE A 23 1.64 -6.67 -24.38
CA ILE A 23 1.29 -6.15 -23.05
C ILE A 23 2.38 -6.55 -22.06
N GLU A 24 2.68 -5.66 -21.15
CA GLU A 24 3.66 -5.86 -20.08
C GLU A 24 2.97 -5.70 -18.71
N PRO A 25 2.13 -6.67 -18.30
CA PRO A 25 1.40 -6.59 -17.06
C PRO A 25 2.37 -6.68 -15.88
N GLY A 26 2.22 -5.78 -14.92
CA GLY A 26 3.02 -5.75 -13.69
C GLY A 26 2.11 -5.87 -12.48
N ARG A 27 1.46 -4.76 -12.12
CA ARG A 27 0.61 -4.67 -10.93
C ARG A 27 -0.49 -5.72 -10.88
N SER A 28 -1.19 -5.96 -11.99
CA SER A 28 -2.29 -6.91 -12.08
C SER A 28 -1.91 -8.37 -11.80
N ILE A 29 -0.61 -8.71 -11.82
CA ILE A 29 -0.17 -10.08 -11.58
C ILE A 29 -0.11 -10.39 -10.08
N VAL A 30 0.38 -9.45 -9.25
CA VAL A 30 0.75 -9.75 -7.85
C VAL A 30 0.24 -8.74 -6.82
N CYS A 31 -0.36 -7.61 -7.22
CA CYS A 31 -0.75 -6.60 -6.24
C CYS A 31 -1.72 -7.13 -5.19
N GLU A 32 -2.74 -7.88 -5.62
CA GLU A 32 -3.77 -8.42 -4.73
C GLU A 32 -3.28 -9.57 -3.84
N ALA A 33 -2.15 -10.18 -4.18
CA ALA A 33 -1.54 -11.22 -3.38
C ALA A 33 -0.79 -10.69 -2.14
N GLY A 34 -0.61 -9.37 -2.04
CA GLY A 34 0.11 -8.75 -0.94
C GLY A 34 -0.73 -7.72 -0.19
N LEU A 35 -0.48 -7.64 1.10
CA LEU A 35 -0.97 -6.59 1.98
C LEU A 35 0.15 -6.12 2.89
N THR A 36 0.04 -4.89 3.42
CA THR A 36 0.97 -4.35 4.40
C THR A 36 0.23 -4.14 5.71
N LEU A 37 0.82 -4.58 6.81
CA LEU A 37 0.27 -4.44 8.16
C LEU A 37 1.03 -3.35 8.91
N TYR A 38 0.28 -2.53 9.64
CA TYR A 38 0.78 -1.45 10.47
C TYR A 38 0.13 -1.51 11.84
N THR A 39 0.83 -1.02 12.84
CA THR A 39 0.26 -0.78 14.17
C THR A 39 -0.25 0.66 14.26
N VAL A 40 -1.47 0.84 14.72
CA VAL A 40 -2.02 2.18 15.03
C VAL A 40 -1.30 2.73 16.26
N GLY A 41 -0.60 3.85 16.10
CA GLY A 41 0.18 4.49 17.16
C GLY A 41 -0.55 5.60 17.88
N ASP A 42 -1.31 6.42 17.14
CA ASP A 42 -2.08 7.55 17.71
C ASP A 42 -3.28 7.90 16.81
N ILE A 43 -4.27 8.55 17.40
CA ILE A 43 -5.48 9.03 16.70
C ILE A 43 -5.73 10.47 17.08
N LYS A 44 -5.64 11.38 16.11
CA LYS A 44 -5.79 12.81 16.30
C LYS A 44 -6.93 13.38 15.47
N THR A 45 -7.98 13.85 16.14
CA THR A 45 -9.07 14.58 15.49
C THR A 45 -8.81 16.06 15.52
N ILE A 46 -8.85 16.72 14.36
CA ILE A 46 -8.87 18.18 14.22
C ILE A 46 -10.32 18.55 13.87
N PRO A 47 -11.05 19.21 14.78
CA PRO A 47 -12.46 19.53 14.58
C PRO A 47 -12.69 20.29 13.27
N ASN A 48 -13.71 19.87 12.52
CA ASN A 48 -14.11 20.44 11.22
C ASN A 48 -13.04 20.33 10.11
N VAL A 49 -11.96 19.58 10.31
CA VAL A 49 -10.93 19.34 9.31
C VAL A 49 -10.87 17.86 8.97
N ARG A 50 -10.26 17.04 9.84
CA ARG A 50 -10.14 15.59 9.63
C ARG A 50 -9.66 14.83 10.87
N THR A 51 -9.81 13.53 10.85
CA THR A 51 -9.17 12.64 11.84
C THR A 51 -7.99 11.94 11.19
N TYR A 52 -6.83 12.07 11.80
CA TYR A 52 -5.63 11.32 11.45
C TYR A 52 -5.53 10.05 12.29
N VAL A 53 -5.15 8.95 11.64
CA VAL A 53 -4.73 7.70 12.27
C VAL A 53 -3.26 7.52 11.94
N ALA A 54 -2.38 7.74 12.93
CA ALA A 54 -0.95 7.59 12.77
C ALA A 54 -0.56 6.11 12.90
N ILE A 55 0.37 5.68 12.03
CA ILE A 55 0.84 4.29 11.97
C ILE A 55 2.36 4.22 12.15
N ASP A 56 2.87 3.03 12.45
CA ASP A 56 4.31 2.76 12.62
C ASP A 56 5.10 2.62 11.30
N GLY A 57 4.44 2.79 10.16
CA GLY A 57 5.03 2.84 8.83
C GLY A 57 4.95 4.20 8.15
N GLY A 58 5.00 4.24 6.81
CA GLY A 58 4.85 5.48 6.06
C GLY A 58 5.30 5.39 4.61
N MET A 59 5.48 6.56 4.00
CA MET A 59 5.84 6.68 2.58
C MET A 59 7.20 6.07 2.22
N TYR A 60 8.06 5.79 3.20
CA TYR A 60 9.35 5.16 2.94
C TYR A 60 9.25 3.71 2.47
N GLU A 61 8.20 2.98 2.86
CA GLU A 61 7.93 1.64 2.35
C GLU A 61 6.68 1.55 1.46
N ASN A 62 5.76 2.53 1.54
CA ASN A 62 4.60 2.63 0.68
C ASN A 62 4.47 4.05 0.09
N PRO A 63 5.31 4.41 -0.91
CA PRO A 63 5.37 5.78 -1.44
C PRO A 63 4.25 6.10 -2.45
N ARG A 64 3.42 5.16 -2.82
CA ARG A 64 2.57 5.28 -4.00
C ARG A 64 1.45 6.32 -3.87
N TYR A 65 0.88 6.49 -2.67
CA TYR A 65 -0.08 7.56 -2.45
C TYR A 65 0.61 8.94 -2.59
N ALA A 66 1.75 9.12 -1.93
CA ALA A 66 2.51 10.37 -2.00
C ALA A 66 2.96 10.73 -3.42
N LEU A 67 3.35 9.74 -4.25
CA LEU A 67 3.87 9.96 -5.59
C LEU A 67 2.78 10.04 -6.67
N TYR A 68 1.72 9.25 -6.55
CA TYR A 68 0.77 9.03 -7.63
C TYR A 68 -0.70 9.21 -7.20
N GLN A 69 -0.94 9.51 -5.93
CA GLN A 69 -2.29 9.54 -5.33
C GLN A 69 -3.06 8.22 -5.59
N SER A 70 -2.31 7.10 -5.53
CA SER A 70 -2.88 5.78 -5.74
C SER A 70 -3.77 5.39 -4.56
N ASP A 71 -5.05 5.20 -4.81
CA ASP A 71 -5.99 4.78 -3.79
C ASP A 71 -5.71 3.35 -3.30
N TYR A 72 -5.82 3.17 -2.00
CA TYR A 72 -5.72 1.88 -1.31
C TYR A 72 -6.96 1.60 -0.47
N THR A 73 -7.35 0.35 -0.41
CA THR A 73 -8.33 -0.11 0.56
C THR A 73 -7.61 -0.37 1.88
N CYS A 74 -8.08 0.32 2.92
CA CYS A 74 -7.59 0.15 4.29
C CYS A 74 -8.68 -0.48 5.17
N LEU A 75 -8.29 -1.28 6.15
CA LEU A 75 -9.19 -1.83 7.15
C LEU A 75 -8.45 -2.08 8.48
N ILE A 76 -9.19 -2.12 9.58
CA ILE A 76 -8.64 -2.56 10.87
C ILE A 76 -8.77 -4.09 10.92
N ALA A 77 -7.64 -4.78 10.75
CA ALA A 77 -7.60 -6.23 10.54
C ALA A 77 -8.21 -7.04 11.69
N ASN A 78 -7.96 -6.64 12.93
CA ASN A 78 -8.52 -7.29 14.12
C ASN A 78 -9.99 -6.92 14.38
N LYS A 79 -10.59 -6.02 13.58
CA LYS A 79 -12.01 -5.60 13.63
C LYS A 79 -12.68 -5.73 12.26
N ALA A 80 -12.14 -6.52 11.33
CA ALA A 80 -12.56 -6.58 9.94
C ALA A 80 -14.06 -6.93 9.72
N ASN A 81 -14.70 -7.54 10.70
CA ASN A 81 -16.13 -7.89 10.65
C ASN A 81 -17.05 -6.79 11.21
N GLU A 82 -16.48 -5.70 11.73
CA GLU A 82 -17.24 -4.56 12.23
C GLU A 82 -17.59 -3.58 11.08
N PRO A 83 -18.58 -2.68 11.28
CA PRO A 83 -18.89 -1.66 10.29
C PRO A 83 -17.69 -0.75 9.99
N ALA A 84 -17.40 -0.49 8.72
CA ALA A 84 -16.41 0.46 8.27
C ALA A 84 -17.08 1.82 8.02
N ASP A 85 -17.43 2.52 9.08
CA ASP A 85 -18.15 3.81 9.06
C ASP A 85 -17.34 4.98 9.64
N PHE A 86 -16.09 4.73 10.02
CA PHE A 86 -15.20 5.76 10.56
C PHE A 86 -14.31 6.33 9.45
N THR A 87 -14.48 7.63 9.14
CA THR A 87 -13.67 8.32 8.15
C THR A 87 -12.33 8.76 8.76
N ALA A 88 -11.22 8.33 8.16
CA ALA A 88 -9.87 8.64 8.61
C ALA A 88 -8.93 9.00 7.45
N THR A 89 -7.87 9.72 7.78
CA THR A 89 -6.66 9.88 6.96
C THR A 89 -5.53 9.12 7.63
N ILE A 90 -4.96 8.15 6.92
CA ILE A 90 -3.87 7.31 7.43
C ILE A 90 -2.56 8.03 7.19
N ALA A 91 -1.86 8.37 8.27
CA ALA A 91 -0.61 9.13 8.26
C ALA A 91 0.56 8.30 8.76
N GLY A 92 1.68 8.38 8.06
CA GLY A 92 2.92 7.73 8.45
C GLY A 92 3.69 8.49 9.54
N LYS A 93 4.86 7.95 9.86
CA LYS A 93 5.76 8.48 10.91
C LYS A 93 6.92 9.33 10.39
N CYS A 94 7.00 9.55 9.08
CA CYS A 94 8.07 10.36 8.51
C CYS A 94 7.89 11.84 8.83
N CYS A 95 9.00 12.56 8.99
CA CYS A 95 9.01 14.02 9.13
C CYS A 95 8.74 14.70 7.79
N GLU A 96 7.55 14.46 7.25
CA GLU A 96 7.09 14.91 5.92
C GLU A 96 5.58 15.10 5.93
N SER A 97 5.09 16.28 5.56
CA SER A 97 3.65 16.57 5.54
C SER A 97 2.86 15.75 4.52
N GLY A 98 3.54 15.26 3.48
CA GLY A 98 2.99 14.36 2.47
C GLY A 98 3.05 12.87 2.83
N ASP A 99 3.45 12.51 4.06
CA ASP A 99 3.51 11.11 4.50
C ASP A 99 2.13 10.57 4.83
N LEU A 100 1.37 10.35 3.78
CA LEU A 100 0.02 9.79 3.82
C LEU A 100 -0.04 8.48 3.04
N ILE A 101 -0.73 7.50 3.60
CA ILE A 101 -1.01 6.22 2.94
C ILE A 101 -2.36 6.27 2.23
N GLN A 102 -3.34 6.93 2.84
CA GLN A 102 -4.66 7.14 2.23
C GLN A 102 -5.38 8.29 2.94
N GLU A 103 -6.07 9.13 2.17
CA GLU A 103 -6.92 10.19 2.72
C GLU A 103 -8.39 9.80 2.67
N ASN A 104 -9.16 10.29 3.66
CA ASN A 104 -10.62 10.21 3.71
C ASN A 104 -11.17 8.79 3.45
N THR A 105 -10.47 7.77 3.94
CA THR A 105 -10.88 6.38 3.80
C THR A 105 -11.86 5.97 4.89
N LEU A 106 -12.79 5.09 4.56
CA LEU A 106 -13.70 4.46 5.55
C LEU A 106 -13.05 3.19 6.08
N ILE A 107 -12.89 3.14 7.40
CA ILE A 107 -12.35 1.99 8.12
C ILE A 107 -13.24 1.68 9.34
N GLN A 108 -13.03 0.55 9.99
CA GLN A 108 -13.59 0.27 11.31
C GLN A 108 -13.04 1.28 12.32
N LYS A 109 -13.79 1.60 13.38
CA LYS A 109 -13.35 2.55 14.40
C LYS A 109 -12.04 2.09 15.05
N PRO A 110 -10.91 2.80 14.81
CA PRO A 110 -9.59 2.37 15.28
C PRO A 110 -9.38 2.71 16.76
N GLU A 111 -8.51 1.93 17.38
CA GLU A 111 -7.92 2.19 18.69
C GLU A 111 -6.40 2.08 18.62
N VAL A 112 -5.69 2.73 19.53
CA VAL A 112 -4.22 2.60 19.62
C VAL A 112 -3.86 1.14 19.92
N GLY A 113 -2.93 0.60 19.13
CA GLY A 113 -2.52 -0.80 19.19
C GLY A 113 -3.28 -1.73 18.23
N ASP A 114 -4.33 -1.26 17.56
CA ASP A 114 -4.97 -2.03 16.49
C ASP A 114 -4.03 -2.28 15.30
N ILE A 115 -4.32 -3.30 14.53
CA ILE A 115 -3.60 -3.60 13.30
C ILE A 115 -4.37 -3.06 12.10
N LEU A 116 -3.79 -2.08 11.42
CA LEU A 116 -4.30 -1.56 10.16
C LEU A 116 -3.68 -2.34 9.01
N ALA A 117 -4.51 -2.88 8.12
CA ALA A 117 -4.09 -3.53 6.89
C ALA A 117 -4.35 -2.61 5.69
N VAL A 118 -3.35 -2.48 4.83
CA VAL A 118 -3.45 -1.83 3.52
C VAL A 118 -3.39 -2.93 2.47
N LEU A 119 -4.46 -3.07 1.69
CA LEU A 119 -4.61 -4.15 0.71
C LEU A 119 -3.91 -3.81 -0.61
N SER A 120 -3.69 -4.84 -1.45
CA SER A 120 -3.14 -4.70 -2.81
C SER A 120 -1.76 -4.04 -2.86
N THR A 121 -0.89 -4.36 -1.89
CA THR A 121 0.48 -3.86 -1.82
C THR A 121 1.54 -4.84 -2.37
N GLY A 122 1.11 -5.95 -3.01
CA GLY A 122 2.03 -6.96 -3.52
C GLY A 122 2.89 -6.53 -4.72
N ALA A 123 2.59 -5.37 -5.32
CA ALA A 123 3.35 -4.83 -6.44
C ALA A 123 3.83 -3.41 -6.14
N TYR A 124 5.13 -3.16 -6.44
CA TYR A 124 5.82 -1.86 -6.39
C TYR A 124 6.01 -1.23 -5.00
N ASN A 125 5.46 -1.78 -3.92
CA ASN A 125 5.70 -1.29 -2.57
C ASN A 125 7.13 -1.60 -2.13
N TYR A 126 7.47 -2.88 -1.97
CA TYR A 126 8.81 -3.26 -1.54
C TYR A 126 9.92 -2.78 -2.48
N SER A 127 9.74 -2.89 -3.80
CA SER A 127 10.74 -2.47 -4.79
C SER A 127 10.96 -0.96 -4.84
N MET A 128 10.01 -0.16 -4.36
CA MET A 128 10.11 1.30 -4.25
C MET A 128 10.48 1.76 -2.83
N ALA A 129 10.53 0.83 -1.88
CA ALA A 129 10.87 1.15 -0.50
C ALA A 129 12.28 1.75 -0.40
N SER A 130 12.43 2.71 0.48
CA SER A 130 13.66 3.47 0.72
C SER A 130 13.99 3.55 2.21
N ASN A 131 15.10 4.18 2.53
CA ASN A 131 15.46 4.48 3.92
C ASN A 131 15.22 5.96 4.27
N TYR A 132 14.18 6.56 3.67
CA TYR A 132 13.82 7.94 3.97
C TYR A 132 13.65 8.18 5.46
N ASN A 133 14.14 9.30 5.98
CA ASN A 133 14.28 9.61 7.41
C ASN A 133 15.03 8.53 8.22
N ARG A 134 15.93 7.76 7.58
CA ARG A 134 16.67 6.66 8.21
C ARG A 134 15.74 5.59 8.83
N ASN A 135 14.58 5.34 8.21
CA ASN A 135 13.72 4.22 8.57
C ASN A 135 14.23 2.92 7.93
N THR A 136 14.12 1.83 8.65
CA THR A 136 14.45 0.48 8.17
C THR A 136 13.31 -0.07 7.32
N ARG A 137 13.63 -0.70 6.18
CA ARG A 137 12.62 -1.37 5.36
C ARG A 137 12.09 -2.61 6.08
N PRO A 138 10.77 -2.84 6.07
CA PRO A 138 10.16 -3.96 6.76
C PRO A 138 10.49 -5.30 6.09
N PRO A 139 10.32 -6.44 6.80
CA PRO A 139 10.44 -7.76 6.20
C PRO A 139 9.27 -8.05 5.24
N VAL A 140 9.50 -9.00 4.32
CA VAL A 140 8.42 -9.60 3.55
C VAL A 140 8.23 -11.04 4.00
N VAL A 141 6.98 -11.37 4.35
CA VAL A 141 6.58 -12.67 4.86
C VAL A 141 5.61 -13.31 3.86
N MET A 142 5.90 -14.52 3.43
CA MET A 142 5.00 -15.33 2.63
C MET A 142 4.13 -16.18 3.55
N VAL A 143 2.81 -16.15 3.30
CA VAL A 143 1.82 -16.97 4.01
C VAL A 143 1.17 -17.92 3.01
N ARG A 144 1.13 -19.21 3.35
CA ARG A 144 0.46 -20.23 2.53
C ARG A 144 0.01 -21.40 3.41
N GLY A 145 -1.24 -21.81 3.28
CA GLY A 145 -1.76 -23.00 3.98
C GLY A 145 -1.69 -22.91 5.52
N GLY A 146 -1.79 -21.71 6.09
CA GLY A 146 -1.66 -21.49 7.53
C GLY A 146 -0.23 -21.40 8.05
N GLU A 147 0.76 -21.57 7.18
CA GLU A 147 2.18 -21.41 7.50
C GLU A 147 2.71 -20.06 7.04
N SER A 148 3.70 -19.54 7.75
CA SER A 148 4.38 -18.29 7.39
C SER A 148 5.89 -18.47 7.35
N ARG A 149 6.56 -17.80 6.42
CA ARG A 149 8.02 -17.75 6.34
C ARG A 149 8.50 -16.39 5.86
N VAL A 150 9.57 -15.89 6.45
CA VAL A 150 10.25 -14.69 5.97
C VAL A 150 10.95 -15.02 4.66
N ILE A 151 10.63 -14.28 3.59
CA ILE A 151 11.27 -14.39 2.27
C ILE A 151 12.24 -13.24 2.01
N ILE A 152 12.03 -12.09 2.67
CA ILE A 152 12.97 -10.97 2.70
C ILE A 152 13.09 -10.53 4.15
N LYS A 153 14.30 -10.47 4.68
CA LYS A 153 14.55 -9.98 6.03
C LYS A 153 14.31 -8.48 6.11
N GLY A 154 13.75 -8.02 7.22
CA GLY A 154 13.73 -6.59 7.55
C GLY A 154 15.15 -6.07 7.80
N GLU A 155 15.37 -4.81 7.53
CA GLU A 155 16.64 -4.15 7.84
C GLU A 155 16.78 -3.89 9.35
N THR A 156 18.02 -3.90 9.81
CA THR A 156 18.41 -3.46 11.15
C THR A 156 18.97 -2.03 11.08
N TYR A 157 19.20 -1.41 12.25
CA TYR A 157 19.87 -0.10 12.28
C TYR A 157 21.33 -0.19 11.81
N GLU A 158 21.99 -1.33 12.02
CA GLU A 158 23.33 -1.59 11.50
C GLU A 158 23.36 -1.59 9.97
N ASP A 159 22.29 -2.09 9.32
CA ASP A 159 22.17 -2.04 7.86
C ASP A 159 22.10 -0.60 7.34
N LEU A 160 21.49 0.33 8.09
CA LEU A 160 21.40 1.74 7.71
C LEU A 160 22.75 2.45 7.74
N VAL A 161 23.64 2.09 8.65
CA VAL A 161 24.92 2.77 8.89
C VAL A 161 26.12 2.03 8.30
N ARG A 162 25.93 0.89 7.68
CA ARG A 162 27.02 0.05 7.16
C ARG A 162 27.96 0.72 6.17
N ASN A 163 27.50 1.81 5.53
CA ASN A 163 28.29 2.59 4.58
C ASN A 163 28.77 3.94 5.16
N ASP A 164 28.44 4.21 6.43
CA ASP A 164 28.90 5.43 7.10
C ASP A 164 30.38 5.24 7.52
N VAL A 165 31.22 6.26 7.36
CA VAL A 165 32.68 6.24 7.68
C VAL A 165 33.02 7.38 8.61
#